data_6a2d205ef88f9e9f15fd2effed86259c
#
_entry.id   6a2d205ef88f9e9f15fd2effed86259c
#
_cell.length_a   1.000
_cell.length_b   1.000
_cell.length_c   1.000
_cell.angle_alpha   90.00
_cell.angle_beta   90.00
_cell.angle_gamma   90.00
#
_symmetry.space_group_name_H-M   'P 1'
#
loop_
_entity.id
_entity.type
_entity.pdbx_description
1 polymer ?
#
loop_
_entity_poly.entity_id
_entity_poly.type
_entity_poly.pdbx_seq_one_letter_code
_entity_poly.pdbx_strand_id
1 'polypeptide(L)'
;MRGNILRFIRENELIKPGSTLVCAVSGGKDSVCLLHVMRSLQKELSITVKAAHLNHQLRGEESDRDEAFVRSLCESLSVPLTVSHADVLTRCKETGESVEEAARVLRYRFFASLEGVVATAHTQDDNLETVLLNLVRGTALRGLCGIPPKRGQIIRPMLCVSRAEVEQYLLQN
;
A
#
# COMPACT_ATOMS: atom_id res chain seq x y z
N MET A 1 -14.92 -10.36 2.21
CA MET A 1 -13.67 -9.66 1.89
C MET A 1 -12.40 -10.52 2.05
N ARG A 2 -12.03 -11.00 3.26
CA ARG A 2 -10.79 -11.80 3.51
C ARG A 2 -10.60 -12.98 2.54
N GLY A 3 -11.64 -13.80 2.31
CA GLY A 3 -11.59 -14.93 1.37
C GLY A 3 -11.37 -14.52 -0.08
N ASN A 4 -11.91 -13.37 -0.52
CA ASN A 4 -11.68 -12.84 -1.87
C ASN A 4 -10.21 -12.43 -2.05
N ILE A 5 -9.62 -11.77 -1.05
CA ILE A 5 -8.21 -11.37 -1.08
C ILE A 5 -7.30 -12.60 -1.09
N LEU A 6 -7.57 -13.62 -0.26
CA LEU A 6 -6.80 -14.86 -0.26
C LEU A 6 -6.82 -15.55 -1.62
N ARG A 7 -8.01 -15.68 -2.22
CA ARG A 7 -8.17 -16.25 -3.56
C ARG A 7 -7.40 -15.46 -4.59
N PHE A 8 -7.55 -14.13 -4.60
CA PHE A 8 -6.86 -13.23 -5.54
C PHE A 8 -5.33 -13.33 -5.44
N ILE A 9 -4.79 -13.42 -4.22
CA ILE A 9 -3.36 -13.63 -3.98
C ILE A 9 -2.88 -14.93 -4.62
N ARG A 10 -3.65 -16.01 -4.48
CA ARG A 10 -3.30 -17.33 -5.02
C ARG A 10 -3.41 -17.38 -6.54
N GLU A 11 -4.52 -16.90 -7.09
CA GLU A 11 -4.77 -16.88 -8.55
C GLU A 11 -3.75 -16.05 -9.32
N ASN A 12 -3.23 -14.96 -8.72
CA ASN A 12 -2.25 -14.07 -9.32
C ASN A 12 -0.80 -14.36 -8.86
N GLU A 13 -0.57 -15.40 -8.09
CA GLU A 13 0.76 -15.78 -7.57
C GLU A 13 1.53 -14.59 -6.96
N LEU A 14 0.83 -13.76 -6.17
CA LEU A 14 1.37 -12.50 -5.68
C LEU A 14 2.53 -12.67 -4.72
N ILE A 15 2.49 -13.69 -3.86
CA ILE A 15 3.52 -13.97 -2.87
C ILE A 15 3.73 -15.48 -2.69
N LYS A 16 4.97 -15.87 -2.46
CA LYS A 16 5.34 -17.27 -2.22
C LYS A 16 5.35 -17.59 -0.70
N PRO A 17 5.00 -18.84 -0.30
CA PRO A 17 5.22 -19.30 1.06
C PRO A 17 6.68 -19.10 1.51
N GLY A 18 6.89 -18.81 2.78
CA GLY A 18 8.21 -18.51 3.37
C GLY A 18 8.70 -17.08 3.15
N SER A 19 7.99 -16.27 2.34
CA SER A 19 8.40 -14.89 2.06
C SER A 19 8.06 -13.93 3.20
N THR A 20 8.79 -12.81 3.26
CA THR A 20 8.42 -11.64 4.05
C THR A 20 7.54 -10.71 3.21
N LEU A 21 6.36 -10.35 3.75
CA LEU A 21 5.46 -9.34 3.21
C LEU A 21 5.57 -8.06 4.04
N VAL A 22 5.87 -6.95 3.40
CA VAL A 22 5.90 -5.63 4.04
C VAL A 22 4.68 -4.82 3.60
N CYS A 23 3.73 -4.59 4.49
CA CYS A 23 2.57 -3.75 4.22
C CYS A 23 2.95 -2.27 4.31
N ALA A 24 2.77 -1.52 3.23
CA ALA A 24 2.93 -0.07 3.25
C ALA A 24 1.71 0.58 3.92
N VAL A 25 1.91 1.18 5.08
CA VAL A 25 0.83 1.75 5.92
C VAL A 25 0.98 3.26 5.98
N SER A 26 0.00 3.99 5.45
CA SER A 26 -0.02 5.46 5.46
C SER A 26 -0.78 6.07 6.64
N GLY A 27 -1.56 5.27 7.37
CA GLY A 27 -2.54 5.72 8.38
C GLY A 27 -3.97 5.82 7.84
N GLY A 28 -4.15 5.84 6.52
CA GLY A 28 -5.49 5.85 5.91
C GLY A 28 -6.19 4.48 5.99
N LYS A 29 -7.53 4.49 5.92
CA LYS A 29 -8.42 3.32 6.07
C LYS A 29 -7.97 2.10 5.26
N ASP A 30 -7.67 2.28 3.97
CA ASP A 30 -7.30 1.17 3.08
C ASP A 30 -6.00 0.50 3.53
N SER A 31 -5.00 1.29 3.94
CA SER A 31 -3.71 0.78 4.39
C SER A 31 -3.80 0.08 5.75
N VAL A 32 -4.66 0.56 6.64
CA VAL A 32 -4.98 -0.09 7.92
C VAL A 32 -5.67 -1.43 7.67
N CYS A 33 -6.66 -1.44 6.80
CA CYS A 33 -7.36 -2.66 6.40
C CYS A 33 -6.41 -3.68 5.76
N LEU A 34 -5.53 -3.24 4.86
CA LEU A 34 -4.49 -4.11 4.27
C LEU A 34 -3.66 -4.80 5.35
N LEU A 35 -3.12 -4.04 6.31
CA LEU A 35 -2.30 -4.59 7.38
C LEU A 35 -3.06 -5.62 8.20
N HIS A 36 -4.29 -5.29 8.62
CA HIS A 36 -5.13 -6.16 9.42
C HIS A 36 -5.45 -7.48 8.70
N VAL A 37 -5.88 -7.40 7.42
CA VAL A 37 -6.19 -8.59 6.62
C VAL A 37 -4.94 -9.45 6.38
N MET A 38 -3.80 -8.84 6.00
CA MET A 38 -2.58 -9.61 5.74
C MET A 38 -2.06 -10.26 7.02
N ARG A 39 -2.16 -9.60 8.18
CA ARG A 39 -1.84 -10.19 9.48
C ARG A 39 -2.74 -11.40 9.78
N SER A 40 -4.04 -11.31 9.48
CA SER A 40 -4.97 -12.42 9.67
C SER A 40 -4.71 -13.60 8.74
N LEU A 41 -4.18 -13.35 7.53
CA LEU A 41 -3.86 -14.36 6.51
C LEU A 41 -2.45 -14.96 6.65
N GLN A 42 -1.63 -14.43 7.56
CA GLN A 42 -0.21 -14.78 7.69
C GLN A 42 0.02 -16.30 7.78
N LYS A 43 -0.75 -16.98 8.60
CA LYS A 43 -0.63 -18.45 8.78
C LYS A 43 -1.05 -19.22 7.52
N GLU A 44 -2.17 -18.83 6.90
CA GLU A 44 -2.71 -19.51 5.72
C GLU A 44 -1.83 -19.36 4.47
N LEU A 45 -1.08 -18.24 4.38
CA LEU A 45 -0.13 -17.96 3.32
C LEU A 45 1.29 -18.43 3.65
N SER A 46 1.52 -18.86 4.90
CA SER A 46 2.86 -19.23 5.40
C SER A 46 3.89 -18.11 5.17
N ILE A 47 3.54 -16.87 5.52
CA ILE A 47 4.39 -15.67 5.31
C ILE A 47 4.70 -14.98 6.64
N THR A 48 5.74 -14.14 6.65
CA THR A 48 6.00 -13.19 7.74
C THR A 48 5.49 -11.81 7.35
N VAL A 49 4.60 -11.21 8.16
CA VAL A 49 4.06 -9.87 7.91
C VAL A 49 4.83 -8.84 8.73
N LYS A 50 5.31 -7.80 8.03
CA LYS A 50 5.90 -6.58 8.60
C LYS A 50 5.13 -5.37 8.08
N ALA A 51 5.33 -4.21 8.70
CA ALA A 51 4.77 -2.94 8.24
C ALA A 51 5.90 -1.95 7.90
N ALA A 52 5.61 -1.03 6.99
CA ALA A 52 6.49 0.09 6.68
C ALA A 52 5.67 1.37 6.54
N HIS A 53 6.14 2.46 7.17
CA HIS A 53 5.54 3.78 7.09
C HIS A 53 6.57 4.79 6.59
N LEU A 54 6.16 5.63 5.63
CA LEU A 54 6.96 6.74 5.15
C LEU A 54 6.26 8.05 5.52
N ASN A 55 6.85 8.78 6.47
CA ASN A 55 6.41 10.12 6.81
C ASN A 55 6.98 11.12 5.80
N HIS A 56 6.12 11.71 4.98
CA HIS A 56 6.52 12.65 3.93
C HIS A 56 6.79 14.07 4.43
N GLN A 57 6.57 14.35 5.72
CA GLN A 57 6.77 15.65 6.37
C GLN A 57 6.08 16.84 5.69
N LEU A 58 4.98 16.58 4.95
CA LEU A 58 4.25 17.59 4.18
C LEU A 58 3.25 18.40 4.99
N ARG A 59 2.73 17.81 6.08
CA ARG A 59 1.62 18.35 6.87
C ARG A 59 1.98 18.64 8.33
N GLY A 60 3.29 18.73 8.64
CA GLY A 60 3.78 18.99 9.99
C GLY A 60 3.16 18.04 11.03
N GLU A 61 2.49 18.58 12.05
CA GLU A 61 1.88 17.80 13.14
C GLU A 61 0.88 16.73 12.69
N GLU A 62 0.20 16.89 11.57
CA GLU A 62 -0.71 15.87 11.05
C GLU A 62 0.05 14.63 10.58
N SER A 63 1.19 14.83 9.91
CA SER A 63 2.07 13.73 9.52
C SER A 63 2.65 12.98 10.72
N ASP A 64 2.95 13.70 11.81
CA ASP A 64 3.46 13.11 13.04
C ASP A 64 2.37 12.33 13.79
N ARG A 65 1.11 12.81 13.75
CA ARG A 65 -0.06 12.07 14.28
C ARG A 65 -0.31 10.78 13.51
N ASP A 66 -0.22 10.82 12.18
CA ASP A 66 -0.36 9.63 11.33
C ASP A 66 0.71 8.60 11.68
N GLU A 67 1.96 9.03 11.85
CA GLU A 67 3.06 8.14 12.26
C GLU A 67 2.80 7.54 13.65
N ALA A 68 2.42 8.36 14.63
CA ALA A 68 2.11 7.90 16.00
C ALA A 68 0.97 6.87 15.99
N PHE A 69 -0.08 7.10 15.20
CA PHE A 69 -1.18 6.17 15.01
C PHE A 69 -0.69 4.83 14.42
N VAL A 70 0.13 4.88 13.36
CA VAL A 70 0.65 3.65 12.73
C VAL A 70 1.55 2.87 13.69
N ARG A 71 2.35 3.54 14.52
CA ARG A 71 3.17 2.89 15.56
C ARG A 71 2.30 2.15 16.58
N SER A 72 1.29 2.82 17.13
CA SER A 72 0.34 2.23 18.07
C SER A 72 -0.43 1.04 17.46
N LEU A 73 -0.87 1.17 16.21
CA LEU A 73 -1.54 0.09 15.48
C LEU A 73 -0.64 -1.13 15.32
N CYS A 74 0.59 -0.94 14.89
CA CYS A 74 1.54 -2.04 14.67
C CYS A 74 1.91 -2.72 16.00
N GLU A 75 2.04 -1.97 17.09
CA GLU A 75 2.24 -2.51 18.44
C GLU A 75 1.07 -3.37 18.86
N SER A 76 -0.17 -2.88 18.74
CA SER A 76 -1.39 -3.62 19.09
C SER A 76 -1.55 -4.93 18.32
N LEU A 77 -1.14 -4.94 17.04
CA LEU A 77 -1.16 -6.12 16.17
C LEU A 77 0.07 -7.02 16.32
N SER A 78 1.05 -6.62 17.13
CA SER A 78 2.35 -7.28 17.26
C SER A 78 3.03 -7.50 15.90
N VAL A 79 3.05 -6.43 15.06
CA VAL A 79 3.68 -6.41 13.73
C VAL A 79 4.92 -5.51 13.76
N PRO A 80 6.11 -6.02 13.38
CA PRO A 80 7.31 -5.20 13.28
C PRO A 80 7.12 -4.06 12.28
N LEU A 81 7.50 -2.83 12.67
CA LEU A 81 7.35 -1.61 11.86
C LEU A 81 8.71 -0.99 11.52
N THR A 82 8.92 -0.67 10.26
CA THR A 82 10.00 0.19 9.77
C THR A 82 9.42 1.57 9.43
N VAL A 83 9.97 2.62 10.02
CA VAL A 83 9.59 4.02 9.71
C VAL A 83 10.76 4.72 9.03
N SER A 84 10.44 5.53 8.02
CA SER A 84 11.39 6.43 7.37
C SER A 84 10.74 7.79 7.17
N HIS A 85 11.57 8.82 7.07
CA HIS A 85 11.16 10.21 6.83
C HIS A 85 11.68 10.66 5.48
N ALA A 86 10.87 11.43 4.75
CA ALA A 86 11.22 11.92 3.43
C ALA A 86 10.90 13.42 3.34
N ASP A 87 11.92 14.25 3.15
CA ASP A 87 11.77 15.68 2.90
C ASP A 87 11.40 15.91 1.43
N VAL A 88 10.11 15.91 1.18
CA VAL A 88 9.54 16.11 -0.17
C VAL A 88 9.79 17.53 -0.66
N LEU A 89 9.69 18.54 0.22
CA LEU A 89 9.82 19.94 -0.17
C LEU A 89 11.25 20.30 -0.60
N THR A 90 12.26 19.77 0.09
CA THR A 90 13.66 19.93 -0.32
C THR A 90 13.90 19.31 -1.67
N ARG A 91 13.39 18.10 -1.91
CA ARG A 91 13.50 17.45 -3.21
C ARG A 91 12.84 18.28 -4.33
N CYS A 92 11.63 18.82 -4.12
CA CYS A 92 10.98 19.69 -5.11
C CYS A 92 11.83 20.90 -5.49
N LYS A 93 12.49 21.54 -4.51
CA LYS A 93 13.39 22.67 -4.75
C LYS A 93 14.62 22.30 -5.56
N GLU A 94 15.19 21.12 -5.31
CA GLU A 94 16.40 20.64 -5.99
C GLU A 94 16.14 20.16 -7.41
N THR A 95 14.99 19.54 -7.67
CA THR A 95 14.71 18.84 -8.95
C THR A 95 13.71 19.55 -9.83
N GLY A 96 12.92 20.49 -9.30
CA GLY A 96 11.80 21.11 -10.02
C GLY A 96 10.58 20.18 -10.22
N GLU A 97 10.59 18.99 -9.60
CA GLU A 97 9.45 18.07 -9.63
C GLU A 97 8.24 18.64 -8.87
N SER A 98 7.03 18.25 -9.27
CA SER A 98 5.83 18.49 -8.47
C SER A 98 5.89 17.75 -7.13
N VAL A 99 5.14 18.24 -6.13
CA VAL A 99 5.05 17.58 -4.81
C VAL A 99 4.61 16.11 -4.93
N GLU A 100 3.67 15.82 -5.83
CA GLU A 100 3.19 14.45 -6.07
C GLU A 100 4.27 13.55 -6.66
N GLU A 101 5.02 14.05 -7.66
CA GLU A 101 6.11 13.32 -8.29
C GLU A 101 7.25 13.06 -7.31
N ALA A 102 7.69 14.10 -6.58
CA ALA A 102 8.74 14.00 -5.57
C ALA A 102 8.35 12.99 -4.47
N ALA A 103 7.13 13.08 -3.92
CA ALA A 103 6.61 12.14 -2.94
C ALA A 103 6.55 10.71 -3.49
N ARG A 104 6.11 10.55 -4.75
CA ARG A 104 6.08 9.27 -5.43
C ARG A 104 7.47 8.66 -5.58
N VAL A 105 8.45 9.43 -6.05
CA VAL A 105 9.83 8.95 -6.22
C VAL A 105 10.44 8.53 -4.89
N LEU A 106 10.29 9.35 -3.83
CA LEU A 106 10.79 9.03 -2.50
C LEU A 106 10.14 7.77 -1.92
N ARG A 107 8.84 7.60 -2.13
CA ARG A 107 8.11 6.38 -1.74
C ARG A 107 8.65 5.13 -2.42
N TYR A 108 8.86 5.17 -3.74
CA TYR A 108 9.40 4.01 -4.46
C TYR A 108 10.85 3.72 -4.12
N ARG A 109 11.68 4.75 -3.82
CA ARG A 109 13.03 4.56 -3.28
C ARG A 109 12.98 3.86 -1.91
N PHE A 110 12.10 4.29 -1.02
CA PHE A 110 11.89 3.64 0.26
C PHE A 110 11.44 2.19 0.08
N PHE A 111 10.47 1.92 -0.79
CA PHE A 111 10.04 0.55 -1.06
C PHE A 111 11.18 -0.33 -1.59
N ALA A 112 12.05 0.22 -2.44
CA ALA A 112 13.20 -0.51 -2.99
C ALA A 112 14.27 -0.84 -1.92
N SER A 113 14.33 -0.12 -0.81
CA SER A 113 15.23 -0.39 0.31
C SER A 113 14.72 -1.46 1.29
N LEU A 114 13.43 -1.83 1.18
CA LEU A 114 12.82 -2.82 2.06
C LEU A 114 13.11 -4.25 1.58
N GLU A 115 13.42 -5.12 2.54
CA GLU A 115 13.61 -6.54 2.26
C GLU A 115 12.26 -7.26 2.20
N GLY A 116 11.99 -7.92 1.07
CA GLY A 116 10.78 -8.71 0.86
C GLY A 116 9.83 -8.15 -0.19
N VAL A 117 8.62 -8.66 -0.20
CA VAL A 117 7.53 -8.22 -1.10
C VAL A 117 6.77 -7.08 -0.44
N VAL A 118 6.58 -5.96 -1.12
CA VAL A 118 5.86 -4.80 -0.60
C VAL A 118 4.40 -4.84 -1.05
N ALA A 119 3.45 -4.82 -0.11
CA ALA A 119 2.02 -4.72 -0.40
C ALA A 119 1.53 -3.27 -0.26
N THR A 120 0.77 -2.80 -1.25
CA THR A 120 0.09 -1.50 -1.23
C THR A 120 -1.42 -1.67 -1.30
N ALA A 121 -2.16 -0.75 -0.69
CA ALA A 121 -3.59 -0.86 -0.43
C ALA A 121 -4.49 -0.32 -1.57
N HIS A 122 -4.07 -0.48 -2.83
CA HIS A 122 -4.92 -0.11 -3.96
C HIS A 122 -6.14 -1.01 -4.04
N THR A 123 -7.31 -0.40 -4.20
CA THR A 123 -8.62 -1.06 -4.26
C THR A 123 -9.12 -1.20 -5.71
N GLN A 124 -10.28 -1.84 -5.88
CA GLN A 124 -10.98 -1.90 -7.15
C GLN A 124 -11.38 -0.50 -7.65
N ASP A 125 -11.75 0.40 -6.73
CA ASP A 125 -12.12 1.79 -7.05
C ASP A 125 -10.92 2.57 -7.60
N ASP A 126 -9.73 2.43 -7.02
CA ASP A 126 -8.50 3.04 -7.54
C ASP A 126 -8.16 2.53 -8.94
N ASN A 127 -8.41 1.25 -9.18
CA ASN A 127 -8.22 0.66 -10.50
C ASN A 127 -9.18 1.25 -11.54
N LEU A 128 -10.46 1.39 -11.18
CA LEU A 128 -11.48 2.00 -12.03
C LEU A 128 -11.12 3.47 -12.33
N GLU A 129 -10.77 4.26 -11.31
CA GLU A 129 -10.32 5.64 -11.46
C GLU A 129 -9.14 5.73 -12.45
N THR A 130 -8.16 4.83 -12.30
CA THR A 130 -6.97 4.78 -13.19
C THR A 130 -7.37 4.49 -14.64
N VAL A 131 -8.26 3.53 -14.87
CA VAL A 131 -8.76 3.18 -16.23
C VAL A 131 -9.49 4.36 -16.84
N LEU A 132 -10.39 5.01 -16.08
CA LEU A 132 -11.15 6.17 -16.55
C LEU A 132 -10.24 7.36 -16.90
N LEU A 133 -9.26 7.66 -16.05
CA LEU A 133 -8.28 8.72 -16.33
C LEU A 133 -7.46 8.43 -17.58
N ASN A 134 -7.07 7.18 -17.80
CA ASN A 134 -6.34 6.76 -18.98
C ASN A 134 -7.21 6.89 -20.25
N LEU A 135 -8.49 6.54 -20.19
CA LEU A 135 -9.45 6.74 -21.28
C LEU A 135 -9.59 8.22 -21.65
N VAL A 136 -9.79 9.08 -20.66
CA VAL A 136 -9.92 10.54 -20.89
C VAL A 136 -8.65 11.13 -21.51
N ARG A 137 -7.48 10.62 -21.14
CA ARG A 137 -6.20 11.05 -21.72
C ARG A 137 -5.90 10.47 -23.10
N GLY A 138 -6.81 9.67 -23.66
CA GLY A 138 -6.64 9.10 -25.01
C GLY A 138 -5.51 8.06 -25.09
N THR A 139 -5.15 7.41 -23.98
CA THR A 139 -4.13 6.36 -24.02
C THR A 139 -4.65 5.15 -24.80
N ALA A 140 -3.79 4.56 -25.64
CA ALA A 140 -4.09 3.34 -26.40
C ALA A 140 -4.42 2.16 -25.48
N LEU A 141 -4.73 0.99 -26.04
CA LEU A 141 -5.15 -0.25 -25.35
C LEU A 141 -4.38 -0.59 -24.04
N ARG A 142 -3.11 -0.20 -23.94
CA ARG A 142 -2.32 -0.36 -22.70
C ARG A 142 -2.88 0.42 -21.51
N GLY A 143 -3.55 1.55 -21.74
CA GLY A 143 -4.18 2.34 -20.67
C GLY A 143 -5.42 1.67 -20.07
N LEU A 144 -6.07 0.76 -20.81
CA LEU A 144 -7.24 0.01 -20.36
C LEU A 144 -6.90 -1.13 -19.38
N CYS A 145 -5.62 -1.51 -19.30
CA CYS A 145 -5.21 -2.60 -18.40
C CYS A 145 -5.26 -2.23 -16.90
N GLY A 146 -5.45 -0.95 -16.58
CA GLY A 146 -5.54 -0.49 -15.20
C GLY A 146 -4.25 -0.70 -14.38
N ILE A 147 -4.44 -0.91 -13.08
CA ILE A 147 -3.34 -1.10 -12.12
C ILE A 147 -2.96 -2.59 -12.09
N PRO A 148 -1.71 -2.97 -12.43
CA PRO A 148 -1.33 -4.39 -12.41
C PRO A 148 -1.29 -4.92 -10.97
N PRO A 149 -1.76 -6.16 -10.71
CA PRO A 149 -1.71 -6.79 -9.39
C PRO A 149 -0.29 -6.93 -8.83
N LYS A 150 0.71 -7.07 -9.71
CA LYS A 150 2.13 -7.19 -9.36
C LYS A 150 3.00 -6.39 -10.31
N ARG A 151 3.98 -5.65 -9.75
CA ARG A 151 5.01 -4.95 -10.51
C ARG A 151 6.34 -4.99 -9.74
N GLY A 152 7.27 -5.83 -10.21
CA GLY A 152 8.51 -6.07 -9.47
C GLY A 152 8.23 -6.65 -8.08
N GLN A 153 8.78 -6.04 -7.04
CA GLN A 153 8.53 -6.45 -5.65
C GLN A 153 7.22 -5.93 -5.06
N ILE A 154 6.47 -5.09 -5.79
CA ILE A 154 5.23 -4.48 -5.28
C ILE A 154 4.02 -5.29 -5.72
N ILE A 155 3.16 -5.66 -4.76
CA ILE A 155 1.90 -6.33 -4.98
C ILE A 155 0.72 -5.50 -4.48
N ARG A 156 -0.48 -5.79 -5.01
CA ARG A 156 -1.72 -5.06 -4.69
C ARG A 156 -2.85 -6.04 -4.41
N PRO A 157 -2.84 -6.67 -3.24
CA PRO A 157 -3.76 -7.75 -2.93
C PRO A 157 -5.21 -7.30 -2.79
N MET A 158 -5.46 -5.99 -2.61
CA MET A 158 -6.80 -5.42 -2.43
C MET A 158 -7.46 -4.94 -3.73
N LEU A 159 -6.86 -5.13 -4.91
CA LEU A 159 -7.50 -4.78 -6.19
C LEU A 159 -8.80 -5.53 -6.50
N CYS A 160 -9.09 -6.59 -5.75
CA CYS A 160 -10.31 -7.39 -5.88
C CYS A 160 -11.45 -6.97 -4.92
N VAL A 161 -11.26 -5.90 -4.14
CA VAL A 161 -12.24 -5.42 -3.17
C VAL A 161 -12.51 -3.94 -3.33
N SER A 162 -13.74 -3.51 -3.07
CA SER A 162 -14.17 -2.12 -3.13
C SER A 162 -13.86 -1.36 -1.83
N ARG A 163 -13.85 -0.01 -1.91
CA ARG A 163 -13.75 0.86 -0.70
C ARG A 163 -14.89 0.62 0.28
N ALA A 164 -16.10 0.31 -0.21
CA ALA A 164 -17.24 -0.02 0.63
C ALA A 164 -17.01 -1.31 1.45
N GLU A 165 -16.44 -2.36 0.83
CA GLU A 165 -16.07 -3.58 1.54
C GLU A 165 -14.98 -3.35 2.57
N VAL A 166 -14.02 -2.46 2.29
CA VAL A 166 -12.98 -2.03 3.24
C VAL A 166 -13.58 -1.36 4.47
N GLU A 167 -14.48 -0.39 4.26
CA GLU A 167 -15.16 0.31 5.35
C GLU A 167 -16.00 -0.65 6.20
N GLN A 168 -16.77 -1.52 5.56
CA GLN A 168 -17.55 -2.52 6.26
C GLN A 168 -16.68 -3.47 7.10
N TYR A 169 -15.52 -3.87 6.56
CA TYR A 169 -14.57 -4.73 7.28
C TYR A 169 -14.00 -4.05 8.52
N LEU A 170 -13.60 -2.79 8.42
CA LEU A 170 -13.04 -2.02 9.53
C LEU A 170 -14.07 -1.75 10.64
N LEU A 171 -15.37 -1.63 10.29
CA LEU A 171 -16.43 -1.50 11.29
C LEU A 171 -16.67 -2.77 12.10
N GLN A 172 -16.25 -3.93 11.59
CA GLN A 172 -16.45 -5.24 12.22
C GLN A 172 -15.24 -5.75 12.99
N ASN A 173 -14.08 -5.10 12.84
CA ASN A 173 -12.78 -5.53 13.38
C ASN A 173 -12.00 -4.38 14.00
#